data_cc3db75cdc0a9abafc6367076b505c95
#
_entry.id   cc3db75cdc0a9abafc6367076b505c95
#
_cell.length_a   1.000
_cell.length_b   1.000
_cell.length_c   1.000
_cell.angle_alpha   90.00
_cell.angle_beta   90.00
_cell.angle_gamma   90.00
#
_symmetry.space_group_name_H-M   'P 1'
#
loop_
_entity.id
_entity.type
_entity.pdbx_description
1 polymer ?
#
loop_
_entity_poly.entity_id
_entity_poly.type
_entity_poly.pdbx_seq_one_letter_code
_entity_poly.pdbx_strand_id
1 'polypeptide(L)'
;MNPGLIASPRAGRDDCLARGMNASPALTRRLVPALLTATPTARRAFRCRCGRPVFFRNDVCLACGTPLGYDPDLVLLRPLAPTRDPQVWRAMRTRGIGMTVPLTTYRRCANWESAAPCNWLLPDNDEARLKPFCRSCRLDRTVPDPADRDNAELWLKVELAKRALVSQLIALKLPVESRVSESPAQGVMFDLLRAPVGAPAVMTGHDDGLITLDIQEADDVHRETVRSQMHEPYRTLIGHLRHEIGHYYWQRLVRGTDWEAPCRAIFGDDRLDYGQALQDYYANGAPFDWKNRHVSAYATAHPYEDWAETWAHYLHMIDALDTARSFGLVAHHDEIQYEAFTPQVLDAGAAPSPDDLAFLAVVNGWIELTGALNEVTRSMGEPDFYPFVLSRPAVRKLHFIHKVVKQAAGGLARGGSPTGAGGVALGDGSSTGAGGGAIGGDSGGAGGAAGGSPVSGGTGTLPPQVVATPVIA
;
A
#
# COMPACT_ATOMS: atom_id res chain seq x y z
N MET A 1 -61.76 28.68 -14.72
CA MET A 1 -62.21 27.36 -15.13
C MET A 1 -61.16 26.36 -14.69
N ASN A 2 -61.50 25.52 -13.76
CA ASN A 2 -60.60 24.60 -13.05
C ASN A 2 -60.69 23.24 -13.72
N PRO A 3 -59.61 22.52 -13.95
CA PRO A 3 -59.62 21.13 -14.37
C PRO A 3 -59.15 20.19 -13.26
N GLY A 4 -59.83 19.09 -13.26
CA GLY A 4 -59.91 18.03 -12.33
C GLY A 4 -58.65 17.28 -11.91
N LEU A 5 -58.76 16.83 -10.68
CA LEU A 5 -57.92 15.81 -10.03
C LEU A 5 -58.12 14.45 -10.70
N ILE A 6 -56.97 13.81 -11.01
CA ILE A 6 -56.93 12.39 -11.32
C ILE A 6 -56.28 11.67 -10.14
N ALA A 7 -57.01 10.78 -9.52
CA ALA A 7 -56.59 9.94 -8.41
C ALA A 7 -55.63 8.83 -8.87
N SER A 8 -54.55 8.62 -8.12
CA SER A 8 -53.63 7.50 -8.26
C SER A 8 -54.10 6.28 -7.47
N PRO A 9 -53.98 5.05 -7.99
CA PRO A 9 -54.39 3.86 -7.26
C PRO A 9 -53.39 3.45 -6.19
N ARG A 10 -53.92 3.14 -5.02
CA ARG A 10 -53.22 2.51 -3.90
C ARG A 10 -52.78 1.11 -4.29
N ALA A 11 -51.49 0.83 -4.35
CA ALA A 11 -50.89 -0.50 -4.36
C ALA A 11 -50.75 -1.02 -2.94
N GLY A 12 -51.08 -2.30 -2.78
CA GLY A 12 -51.20 -2.98 -1.51
C GLY A 12 -49.87 -3.13 -0.76
N ARG A 13 -50.01 -3.17 0.56
CA ARG A 13 -48.99 -3.59 1.51
C ARG A 13 -48.85 -5.11 1.41
N ASP A 14 -47.73 -5.59 0.94
CA ASP A 14 -47.28 -6.94 1.23
C ASP A 14 -46.28 -6.89 2.40
N ASP A 15 -46.79 -7.34 3.54
CA ASP A 15 -46.01 -7.65 4.73
C ASP A 15 -45.10 -8.84 4.46
N CYS A 16 -43.82 -8.62 4.20
CA CYS A 16 -42.78 -9.60 4.40
C CYS A 16 -42.00 -9.24 5.65
N LEU A 17 -42.41 -9.85 6.78
CA LEU A 17 -41.73 -9.87 8.06
C LEU A 17 -40.40 -10.59 7.92
N ALA A 18 -39.33 -9.84 7.63
CA ALA A 18 -37.96 -10.25 7.92
C ALA A 18 -37.66 -9.89 9.38
N ARG A 19 -37.77 -10.88 10.28
CA ARG A 19 -37.26 -10.79 11.64
C ARG A 19 -35.72 -10.75 11.57
N GLY A 20 -35.16 -9.55 11.35
CA GLY A 20 -33.77 -9.23 11.60
C GLY A 20 -33.57 -9.04 13.10
N MET A 21 -32.77 -9.87 13.74
CA MET A 21 -32.34 -9.65 15.11
C MET A 21 -31.54 -8.33 15.15
N ASN A 22 -32.11 -7.29 15.73
CA ASN A 22 -31.50 -6.00 15.96
C ASN A 22 -30.27 -6.18 16.88
N ALA A 23 -29.07 -5.98 16.34
CA ALA A 23 -27.90 -5.76 17.18
C ALA A 23 -28.18 -4.54 18.03
N SER A 24 -28.00 -4.66 19.34
CA SER A 24 -28.35 -3.64 20.31
C SER A 24 -27.62 -2.32 19.97
N PRO A 25 -28.30 -1.15 19.88
CA PRO A 25 -27.71 0.16 19.68
C PRO A 25 -26.60 0.51 20.67
N ALA A 26 -26.61 -0.15 21.84
CA ALA A 26 -25.60 -0.01 22.88
C ALA A 26 -24.22 -0.57 22.50
N LEU A 27 -24.14 -1.56 21.59
CA LEU A 27 -22.86 -2.11 21.12
C LEU A 27 -22.17 -1.14 20.15
N THR A 28 -22.92 -0.55 19.23
CA THR A 28 -22.43 0.42 18.25
C THR A 28 -21.93 1.71 18.94
N ARG A 29 -22.63 2.18 19.96
CA ARG A 29 -22.20 3.36 20.76
C ARG A 29 -20.90 3.16 21.53
N ARG A 30 -20.49 1.93 21.85
CA ARG A 30 -19.26 1.63 22.61
C ARG A 30 -18.02 1.41 21.74
N LEU A 31 -18.18 1.06 20.45
CA LEU A 31 -17.05 0.74 19.56
C LEU A 31 -16.37 2.00 18.99
N VAL A 32 -17.13 3.01 18.63
CA VAL A 32 -16.62 4.27 18.05
C VAL A 32 -15.74 5.06 19.03
N PRO A 33 -16.13 5.28 20.31
CA PRO A 33 -15.25 5.92 21.29
C PRO A 33 -13.93 5.18 21.52
N ALA A 34 -13.94 3.85 21.50
CA ALA A 34 -12.72 3.04 21.68
C ALA A 34 -11.73 3.24 20.53
N LEU A 35 -12.22 3.38 19.28
CA LEU A 35 -11.38 3.68 18.12
C LEU A 35 -10.68 5.04 18.24
N LEU A 36 -11.38 6.05 18.72
CA LEU A 36 -10.90 7.43 18.84
C LEU A 36 -9.91 7.62 20.00
N THR A 37 -9.96 6.78 21.02
CA THR A 37 -9.02 6.80 22.15
C THR A 37 -7.76 5.99 21.90
N ALA A 38 -7.74 5.12 20.87
CA ALA A 38 -6.57 4.34 20.52
C ALA A 38 -5.42 5.23 20.04
N THR A 39 -4.21 4.95 20.50
CA THR A 39 -3.00 5.63 20.00
C THR A 39 -2.80 5.29 18.53
N PRO A 40 -2.63 6.30 17.64
CA PRO A 40 -2.38 6.04 16.22
C PRO A 40 -1.10 5.23 16.04
N THR A 41 -1.12 4.26 15.14
CA THR A 41 0.03 3.42 14.82
C THR A 41 1.06 4.22 14.02
N ALA A 42 0.63 4.89 12.96
CA ALA A 42 1.46 5.74 12.10
C ALA A 42 1.11 7.21 12.32
N ARG A 43 1.73 7.85 13.30
CA ARG A 43 1.48 9.27 13.57
C ARG A 43 1.89 10.17 12.41
N ARG A 44 1.07 11.19 12.13
CA ARG A 44 1.34 12.23 11.12
C ARG A 44 1.47 13.63 11.72
N ALA A 45 1.06 13.82 12.96
CA ALA A 45 1.17 15.07 13.71
C ALA A 45 2.02 14.88 14.97
N PHE A 46 2.97 15.76 15.18
CA PHE A 46 3.94 15.70 16.27
C PHE A 46 4.05 17.07 16.96
N ARG A 47 4.81 17.16 18.04
CA ARG A 47 5.12 18.42 18.71
C ARG A 47 6.62 18.68 18.73
N CYS A 48 7.00 19.90 18.38
CA CYS A 48 8.37 20.38 18.59
C CYS A 48 8.66 20.63 20.07
N ARG A 49 9.95 20.78 20.43
CA ARG A 49 10.38 21.19 21.79
C ARG A 49 9.73 22.51 22.26
N CYS A 50 9.42 23.43 21.35
CA CYS A 50 8.74 24.69 21.65
C CYS A 50 7.23 24.55 21.88
N GLY A 51 6.66 23.34 21.74
CA GLY A 51 5.25 23.03 21.91
C GLY A 51 4.39 23.19 20.64
N ARG A 52 4.92 23.79 19.57
CA ARG A 52 4.20 23.97 18.31
C ARG A 52 4.04 22.66 17.56
N PRO A 53 2.93 22.48 16.82
CA PRO A 53 2.74 21.30 15.96
C PRO A 53 3.77 21.28 14.85
N VAL A 54 4.26 20.09 14.53
CA VAL A 54 5.14 19.77 13.39
C VAL A 54 4.65 18.48 12.75
N PHE A 55 4.92 18.30 11.46
CA PHE A 55 4.33 17.26 10.65
C PHE A 55 5.41 16.33 10.09
N PHE A 56 5.02 15.14 9.68
CA PHE A 56 5.89 14.07 9.22
C PHE A 56 6.99 14.53 8.23
N ARG A 57 6.65 15.45 7.32
CA ARG A 57 7.56 15.95 6.27
C ARG A 57 8.51 17.08 6.73
N ASN A 58 8.32 17.60 7.95
CA ASN A 58 9.15 18.70 8.40
C ASN A 58 10.58 18.24 8.72
N ASP A 59 11.54 19.02 8.29
CA ASP A 59 12.97 18.90 8.58
C ASP A 59 13.44 19.98 9.56
N VAL A 60 12.63 21.03 9.71
CA VAL A 60 12.82 22.14 10.64
C VAL A 60 11.48 22.60 11.22
N CYS A 61 11.49 23.05 12.45
CA CYS A 61 10.33 23.70 13.06
C CYS A 61 10.26 25.16 12.61
N LEU A 62 9.26 25.52 11.82
CA LEU A 62 9.10 26.87 11.29
C LEU A 62 8.93 27.95 12.38
N ALA A 63 8.45 27.58 13.58
CA ALA A 63 8.23 28.52 14.67
C ALA A 63 9.49 28.86 15.47
N CYS A 64 10.45 27.93 15.59
CA CYS A 64 11.64 28.15 16.46
C CYS A 64 12.95 27.76 15.81
N GLY A 65 12.98 27.39 14.54
CA GLY A 65 14.19 27.02 13.81
C GLY A 65 14.85 25.71 14.25
N THR A 66 14.23 24.94 15.18
CA THR A 66 14.83 23.69 15.65
C THR A 66 14.87 22.67 14.52
N PRO A 67 16.05 22.09 14.19
CA PRO A 67 16.14 20.98 13.23
C PRO A 67 15.33 19.77 13.70
N LEU A 68 14.72 19.07 12.75
CA LEU A 68 13.88 17.91 12.98
C LEU A 68 14.40 16.72 12.16
N GLY A 69 14.10 15.51 12.62
CA GLY A 69 14.34 14.30 11.88
C GLY A 69 13.37 13.20 12.29
N TYR A 70 12.94 12.38 11.33
CA TYR A 70 12.03 11.27 11.58
C TYR A 70 12.79 10.02 11.99
N ASP A 71 12.47 9.51 13.16
CA ASP A 71 12.98 8.26 13.72
C ASP A 71 12.01 7.12 13.35
N PRO A 72 12.36 6.23 12.43
CA PRO A 72 11.47 5.17 11.98
C PRO A 72 11.25 4.07 13.04
N ASP A 73 12.19 3.85 13.94
CA ASP A 73 12.10 2.79 14.96
C ASP A 73 11.13 3.20 16.09
N LEU A 74 11.08 4.49 16.38
CA LEU A 74 10.13 5.04 17.35
C LEU A 74 8.85 5.60 16.72
N VAL A 75 8.78 5.66 15.37
CA VAL A 75 7.68 6.27 14.62
C VAL A 75 7.41 7.71 15.10
N LEU A 76 8.47 8.49 15.30
CA LEU A 76 8.43 9.83 15.89
C LEU A 76 9.27 10.84 15.10
N LEU A 77 8.77 12.07 15.00
CA LEU A 77 9.56 13.21 14.55
C LEU A 77 10.28 13.82 15.75
N ARG A 78 11.63 13.83 15.70
CA ARG A 78 12.51 14.22 16.81
C ARG A 78 13.07 15.62 16.60
N PRO A 79 12.96 16.52 17.60
CA PRO A 79 13.80 17.73 17.63
C PRO A 79 15.26 17.35 17.85
N LEU A 80 16.16 18.00 17.09
CA LEU A 80 17.59 17.68 17.06
C LEU A 80 18.43 18.87 17.51
N ALA A 81 19.57 18.55 18.14
CA ALA A 81 20.65 19.49 18.40
C ALA A 81 21.95 18.99 17.74
N PRO A 82 22.78 19.89 17.19
CA PRO A 82 24.10 19.50 16.68
C PRO A 82 24.99 18.97 17.82
N THR A 83 25.95 18.14 17.47
CA THR A 83 27.02 17.69 18.39
C THR A 83 28.37 18.29 17.97
N ARG A 84 29.47 17.83 18.56
CA ARG A 84 30.82 18.22 18.11
C ARG A 84 31.17 17.63 16.75
N ASP A 85 30.64 16.45 16.44
CA ASP A 85 30.74 15.85 15.13
C ASP A 85 29.60 16.41 14.25
N PRO A 86 29.89 17.11 13.14
CA PRO A 86 28.89 17.72 12.28
C PRO A 86 27.93 16.71 11.61
N GLN A 87 28.33 15.44 11.55
CA GLN A 87 27.51 14.38 11.00
C GLN A 87 26.57 13.73 12.04
N VAL A 88 26.75 14.05 13.33
CA VAL A 88 26.01 13.43 14.43
C VAL A 88 25.08 14.44 15.09
N TRP A 89 23.85 14.04 15.24
CA TRP A 89 22.78 14.83 15.83
C TRP A 89 22.29 14.17 17.12
N ARG A 90 22.02 14.96 18.14
CA ARG A 90 21.46 14.47 19.41
C ARG A 90 19.98 14.77 19.47
N ALA A 91 19.16 13.77 19.76
CA ALA A 91 17.74 13.98 20.03
C ALA A 91 17.51 14.86 21.26
N MET A 92 16.56 15.76 21.17
CA MET A 92 16.12 16.63 22.26
C MET A 92 14.82 16.13 22.88
N ARG A 93 14.55 16.48 24.12
CA ARG A 93 13.28 16.21 24.79
C ARG A 93 12.18 17.09 24.20
N THR A 94 11.00 16.51 23.99
CA THR A 94 9.78 17.21 23.59
C THR A 94 8.91 17.45 24.83
N ARG A 95 8.40 18.66 25.04
CA ARG A 95 7.49 18.96 26.14
C ARG A 95 6.15 18.23 25.93
N GLY A 96 5.61 17.60 26.97
CA GLY A 96 4.25 17.05 26.99
C GLY A 96 4.08 15.66 26.40
N ILE A 97 5.16 14.95 26.03
CA ILE A 97 5.12 13.52 25.77
C ILE A 97 5.50 12.82 27.07
N GLY A 98 4.51 12.16 27.70
CA GLY A 98 4.71 11.43 28.99
C GLY A 98 5.58 10.16 28.86
N MET A 99 6.20 9.94 27.71
CA MET A 99 7.17 8.85 27.50
C MET A 99 8.60 9.39 27.70
N THR A 100 9.38 8.67 28.49
CA THR A 100 10.82 8.86 28.58
C THR A 100 11.47 8.30 27.33
N VAL A 101 11.45 9.09 26.24
CA VAL A 101 12.13 8.68 25.00
C VAL A 101 13.65 8.87 25.19
N PRO A 102 14.48 7.86 24.90
CA PRO A 102 15.91 7.95 25.05
C PRO A 102 16.51 9.14 24.32
N LEU A 103 17.51 9.79 24.92
CA LEU A 103 18.32 10.84 24.28
C LEU A 103 19.44 10.15 23.49
N THR A 104 19.09 9.61 22.34
CA THR A 104 20.03 8.92 21.45
C THR A 104 20.65 9.88 20.45
N THR A 105 21.77 9.47 19.89
CA THR A 105 22.45 10.14 18.78
C THR A 105 22.05 9.50 17.45
N TYR A 106 22.00 10.32 16.43
CA TYR A 106 21.57 9.95 15.08
C TYR A 106 22.48 10.53 14.02
N ARG A 107 22.50 9.88 12.89
CA ARG A 107 22.99 10.41 11.62
C ARG A 107 21.80 10.73 10.71
N ARG A 108 21.96 11.72 9.84
CA ARG A 108 20.98 12.00 8.79
C ARG A 108 21.16 11.00 7.64
N CYS A 109 20.06 10.69 6.94
CA CYS A 109 20.12 9.92 5.70
C CYS A 109 21.04 10.60 4.68
N ALA A 110 21.80 9.84 3.89
CA ALA A 110 22.66 10.40 2.83
C ALA A 110 21.89 11.25 1.81
N ASN A 111 20.59 10.99 1.61
CA ASN A 111 19.72 11.81 0.77
C ASN A 111 19.27 13.13 1.43
N TRP A 112 19.81 13.51 2.60
CA TRP A 112 19.45 14.77 3.24
C TRP A 112 19.70 16.01 2.36
N GLU A 113 20.81 16.02 1.61
CA GLU A 113 21.21 17.11 0.73
C GLU A 113 21.01 16.80 -0.77
N SER A 114 20.27 15.71 -1.08
CA SER A 114 19.98 15.35 -2.47
C SER A 114 18.84 16.19 -3.06
N ALA A 115 18.57 16.03 -4.35
CA ALA A 115 17.41 16.64 -5.01
C ALA A 115 16.06 16.18 -4.43
N ALA A 116 16.02 15.02 -3.78
CA ALA A 116 14.86 14.52 -3.01
C ALA A 116 15.17 14.46 -1.50
N PRO A 117 15.28 15.60 -0.79
CA PRO A 117 15.75 15.67 0.59
C PRO A 117 15.01 14.72 1.53
N CYS A 118 15.75 14.01 2.37
CA CYS A 118 15.21 13.01 3.29
C CYS A 118 15.43 13.42 4.75
N ASN A 119 14.35 13.60 5.50
CA ASN A 119 14.40 13.95 6.92
C ASN A 119 14.52 12.74 7.87
N TRP A 120 14.70 11.53 7.35
CA TRP A 120 14.81 10.31 8.17
C TRP A 120 16.17 10.18 8.82
N LEU A 121 16.15 9.60 10.01
CA LEU A 121 17.31 9.38 10.86
C LEU A 121 17.76 7.92 10.82
N LEU A 122 19.06 7.73 11.04
CA LEU A 122 19.68 6.44 11.31
C LEU A 122 20.29 6.50 12.73
N PRO A 123 20.30 5.39 13.49
CA PRO A 123 21.07 5.33 14.73
C PRO A 123 22.55 5.64 14.46
N ASP A 124 23.22 6.38 15.38
CA ASP A 124 24.66 6.62 15.25
C ASP A 124 25.44 5.39 15.71
N ASN A 125 25.66 4.45 14.80
CA ASN A 125 26.40 3.21 15.00
C ASN A 125 27.23 2.86 13.75
N ASP A 126 28.02 1.79 13.83
CA ASP A 126 28.90 1.39 12.75
C ASP A 126 28.13 0.91 11.51
N GLU A 127 26.97 0.27 11.68
CA GLU A 127 26.11 -0.13 10.56
C GLU A 127 25.64 1.10 9.76
N ALA A 128 25.18 2.16 10.42
CA ALA A 128 24.74 3.39 9.76
C ALA A 128 25.89 4.14 9.06
N ARG A 129 27.14 3.93 9.51
CA ARG A 129 28.33 4.48 8.81
C ARG A 129 28.61 3.73 7.51
N LEU A 130 28.36 2.43 7.48
CA LEU A 130 28.55 1.58 6.29
C LEU A 130 27.35 1.65 5.34
N LYS A 131 26.14 1.82 5.88
CA LYS A 131 24.88 1.91 5.13
C LYS A 131 24.23 3.27 5.37
N PRO A 132 24.64 4.33 4.65
CA PRO A 132 24.25 5.71 4.99
C PRO A 132 22.81 6.08 4.59
N PHE A 133 22.10 5.20 3.91
CA PHE A 133 20.69 5.42 3.53
C PHE A 133 19.73 4.89 4.59
N CYS A 134 18.66 5.66 4.86
CA CYS A 134 17.60 5.25 5.78
C CYS A 134 16.79 4.07 5.25
N ARG A 135 15.90 3.52 6.10
CA ARG A 135 15.07 2.35 5.78
C ARG A 135 14.19 2.53 4.54
N SER A 136 13.85 3.76 4.13
CA SER A 136 13.13 4.03 2.90
C SER A 136 14.09 4.18 1.71
N CYS A 137 15.13 5.02 1.81
CA CYS A 137 16.01 5.32 0.68
C CYS A 137 16.90 4.13 0.26
N ARG A 138 17.18 3.17 1.16
CA ARG A 138 17.96 1.95 0.82
C ARG A 138 17.16 0.94 -0.01
N LEU A 139 15.87 1.17 -0.21
CA LEU A 139 15.03 0.33 -1.08
C LEU A 139 15.21 0.68 -2.56
N ASP A 140 15.74 1.85 -2.89
CA ASP A 140 15.95 2.25 -4.28
C ASP A 140 17.15 1.53 -4.86
N ARG A 141 16.93 0.84 -5.98
CA ARG A 141 17.97 0.29 -6.84
C ARG A 141 18.41 1.30 -7.89
N THR A 142 17.43 1.94 -8.52
CA THR A 142 17.64 2.94 -9.56
C THR A 142 16.82 4.18 -9.26
N VAL A 143 17.45 5.36 -9.42
CA VAL A 143 16.78 6.66 -9.33
C VAL A 143 17.00 7.44 -10.64
N PRO A 144 16.11 8.38 -11.01
CA PRO A 144 16.27 9.16 -12.22
C PRO A 144 17.48 10.11 -12.08
N ASP A 145 18.05 10.51 -13.22
CA ASP A 145 19.16 11.48 -13.23
C ASP A 145 18.69 12.83 -12.63
N PRO A 146 19.21 13.23 -11.46
CA PRO A 146 18.80 14.46 -10.78
C PRO A 146 19.37 15.74 -11.42
N ALA A 147 20.27 15.63 -12.41
CA ALA A 147 20.75 16.76 -13.18
C ALA A 147 19.66 17.33 -14.10
N ASP A 148 18.70 16.52 -14.51
CA ASP A 148 17.46 16.98 -15.14
C ASP A 148 16.51 17.50 -14.04
N ARG A 149 16.13 18.79 -14.17
CA ARG A 149 15.29 19.46 -13.18
C ARG A 149 13.91 18.82 -13.03
N ASP A 150 13.30 18.41 -14.14
CA ASP A 150 11.97 17.78 -14.11
C ASP A 150 12.05 16.43 -13.40
N ASN A 151 13.12 15.65 -13.66
CA ASN A 151 13.37 14.41 -12.94
C ASN A 151 13.54 14.64 -11.43
N ALA A 152 14.26 15.69 -11.04
CA ALA A 152 14.47 16.03 -9.63
C ALA A 152 13.15 16.35 -8.91
N GLU A 153 12.27 17.14 -9.55
CA GLU A 153 10.96 17.49 -9.00
C GLU A 153 10.03 16.26 -8.88
N LEU A 154 9.97 15.44 -9.91
CA LEU A 154 9.15 14.21 -9.90
C LEU A 154 9.71 13.19 -8.91
N TRP A 155 11.03 12.99 -8.86
CA TRP A 155 11.66 12.12 -7.88
C TRP A 155 11.33 12.53 -6.44
N LEU A 156 11.40 13.83 -6.13
CA LEU A 156 11.00 14.34 -4.81
C LEU A 156 9.56 13.94 -4.46
N LYS A 157 8.61 14.10 -5.38
CA LYS A 157 7.20 13.72 -5.16
C LYS A 157 7.06 12.21 -4.89
N VAL A 158 7.75 11.37 -5.68
CA VAL A 158 7.77 9.91 -5.47
C VAL A 158 8.34 9.57 -4.10
N GLU A 159 9.47 10.15 -3.72
CA GLU A 159 10.12 9.90 -2.43
C GLU A 159 9.25 10.30 -1.23
N LEU A 160 8.49 11.39 -1.34
CA LEU A 160 7.56 11.81 -0.30
C LEU A 160 6.42 10.79 -0.11
N ALA A 161 5.90 10.23 -1.20
CA ALA A 161 4.86 9.19 -1.16
C ALA A 161 5.43 7.86 -0.65
N LYS A 162 6.59 7.43 -1.17
CA LYS A 162 7.26 6.20 -0.74
C LYS A 162 7.63 6.22 0.74
N ARG A 163 8.17 7.33 1.26
CA ARG A 163 8.47 7.49 2.70
C ARG A 163 7.20 7.40 3.55
N ALA A 164 6.08 7.96 3.10
CA ALA A 164 4.81 7.84 3.81
C ALA A 164 4.34 6.37 3.84
N LEU A 165 4.41 5.66 2.71
CA LEU A 165 4.13 4.23 2.64
C LEU A 165 5.04 3.42 3.58
N VAL A 166 6.37 3.57 3.45
CA VAL A 166 7.35 2.81 4.25
C VAL A 166 7.17 3.07 5.74
N SER A 167 6.90 4.32 6.13
CA SER A 167 6.58 4.66 7.52
C SER A 167 5.34 3.94 8.03
N GLN A 168 4.30 3.78 7.20
CA GLN A 168 3.09 3.04 7.53
C GLN A 168 3.37 1.53 7.67
N LEU A 169 4.13 0.94 6.75
CA LEU A 169 4.50 -0.48 6.79
C LEU A 169 5.31 -0.82 8.06
N ILE A 170 6.26 0.05 8.43
CA ILE A 170 7.04 -0.09 9.68
C ILE A 170 6.12 0.00 10.90
N ALA A 171 5.20 0.96 10.93
CA ALA A 171 4.25 1.13 12.02
C ALA A 171 3.31 -0.08 12.17
N LEU A 172 2.93 -0.71 11.06
CA LEU A 172 2.18 -1.97 11.03
C LEU A 172 3.04 -3.20 11.38
N LYS A 173 4.35 -3.02 11.62
CA LYS A 173 5.31 -4.09 11.87
C LYS A 173 5.37 -5.11 10.74
N LEU A 174 5.23 -4.67 9.53
CA LEU A 174 5.44 -5.49 8.35
C LEU A 174 6.94 -5.55 8.01
N PRO A 175 7.44 -6.66 7.43
CA PRO A 175 8.83 -6.74 7.02
C PRO A 175 9.11 -5.75 5.88
N VAL A 176 10.08 -4.85 6.09
CA VAL A 176 10.55 -3.87 5.10
C VAL A 176 12.07 -3.97 5.06
N GLU A 177 12.57 -4.90 4.26
CA GLU A 177 13.98 -5.19 4.05
C GLU A 177 14.35 -4.85 2.62
N SER A 178 15.53 -4.26 2.42
CA SER A 178 16.03 -3.96 1.09
C SER A 178 16.49 -5.23 0.37
N ARG A 179 15.99 -5.47 -0.83
CA ARG A 179 16.50 -6.53 -1.69
C ARG A 179 17.93 -6.25 -2.17
N VAL A 180 18.30 -4.97 -2.22
CA VAL A 180 19.64 -4.53 -2.65
C VAL A 180 20.70 -4.79 -1.58
N SER A 181 20.38 -4.57 -0.28
CA SER A 181 21.41 -4.50 0.77
C SER A 181 21.14 -5.36 2.00
N GLU A 182 19.97 -5.98 2.15
CA GLU A 182 19.58 -6.69 3.37
C GLU A 182 19.07 -8.11 3.13
N SER A 183 18.13 -8.31 2.19
CA SER A 183 17.50 -9.60 1.93
C SER A 183 17.32 -9.83 0.42
N PRO A 184 18.36 -10.35 -0.28
CA PRO A 184 18.32 -10.52 -1.74
C PRO A 184 17.18 -11.44 -2.24
N ALA A 185 16.75 -12.39 -1.41
CA ALA A 185 15.72 -13.36 -1.78
C ALA A 185 14.30 -12.91 -1.47
N GLN A 186 14.12 -12.05 -0.45
CA GLN A 186 12.79 -11.73 0.07
C GLN A 186 12.54 -10.22 0.26
N GLY A 187 13.55 -9.39 0.05
CA GLY A 187 13.44 -7.94 0.20
C GLY A 187 12.65 -7.31 -0.94
N VAL A 188 12.31 -6.05 -0.76
CA VAL A 188 11.70 -5.19 -1.79
C VAL A 188 12.73 -4.18 -2.31
N MET A 189 12.63 -3.82 -3.58
CA MET A 189 13.43 -2.76 -4.20
C MET A 189 12.59 -1.97 -5.20
N PHE A 190 13.02 -0.73 -5.46
CA PHE A 190 12.36 0.18 -6.38
C PHE A 190 13.30 0.61 -7.50
N ASP A 191 12.79 0.59 -8.72
CA ASP A 191 13.34 1.29 -9.88
C ASP A 191 12.44 2.47 -10.22
N LEU A 192 12.96 3.67 -10.04
CA LEU A 192 12.26 4.91 -10.38
C LEU A 192 12.80 5.39 -11.73
N LEU A 193 12.02 5.17 -12.78
CA LEU A 193 12.47 5.32 -14.16
C LEU A 193 11.67 6.40 -14.87
N ARG A 194 12.26 6.97 -15.93
CA ARG A 194 11.59 7.81 -16.92
C ARG A 194 11.99 7.34 -18.31
N ALA A 195 11.01 7.11 -19.17
CA ALA A 195 11.30 6.78 -20.55
C ALA A 195 12.00 7.97 -21.26
N PRO A 196 13.10 7.73 -22.00
CA PRO A 196 13.64 8.74 -22.89
C PRO A 196 12.62 9.18 -23.95
N VAL A 197 12.73 10.41 -24.42
CA VAL A 197 11.84 10.94 -25.46
C VAL A 197 11.87 10.05 -26.70
N GLY A 198 10.71 9.57 -27.15
CA GLY A 198 10.56 8.67 -28.28
C GLY A 198 10.81 7.17 -27.99
N ALA A 199 11.16 6.81 -26.76
CA ALA A 199 11.19 5.42 -26.31
C ALA A 199 9.80 4.94 -25.86
N PRO A 200 9.56 3.60 -25.79
CA PRO A 200 8.36 3.06 -25.16
C PRO A 200 8.20 3.55 -23.71
N ALA A 201 6.97 3.77 -23.28
CA ALA A 201 6.68 4.15 -21.90
C ALA A 201 7.22 3.13 -20.91
N VAL A 202 7.66 3.59 -19.74
CA VAL A 202 7.97 2.73 -18.62
C VAL A 202 6.65 2.09 -18.14
N MET A 203 6.66 0.77 -18.00
CA MET A 203 5.54 0.06 -17.40
C MET A 203 5.73 0.04 -15.89
N THR A 204 4.82 0.71 -15.17
CA THR A 204 4.75 0.57 -13.72
C THR A 204 4.20 -0.80 -13.37
N GLY A 205 4.78 -1.46 -12.38
CA GLY A 205 4.34 -2.79 -11.96
C GLY A 205 5.32 -3.45 -11.00
N HIS A 206 4.94 -4.63 -10.53
CA HIS A 206 5.70 -5.45 -9.59
C HIS A 206 6.13 -6.78 -10.24
N ASP A 207 7.41 -7.15 -10.07
CA ASP A 207 7.95 -8.45 -10.44
C ASP A 207 8.94 -8.93 -9.37
N ASP A 208 8.61 -10.04 -8.71
CA ASP A 208 9.44 -10.73 -7.71
C ASP A 208 10.18 -9.80 -6.74
N GLY A 209 9.46 -8.88 -6.10
CA GLY A 209 10.01 -7.92 -5.14
C GLY A 209 10.66 -6.68 -5.75
N LEU A 210 10.72 -6.56 -7.06
CA LEU A 210 11.04 -5.33 -7.77
C LEU A 210 9.76 -4.58 -8.10
N ILE A 211 9.68 -3.34 -7.67
CA ILE A 211 8.64 -2.39 -8.07
C ILE A 211 9.27 -1.38 -9.02
N THR A 212 8.85 -1.41 -10.27
CA THR A 212 9.18 -0.39 -11.27
C THR A 212 8.12 0.68 -11.27
N LEU A 213 8.51 1.95 -11.20
CA LEU A 213 7.60 3.10 -11.25
C LEU A 213 8.05 4.07 -12.32
N ASP A 214 7.14 4.43 -13.23
CA ASP A 214 7.33 5.61 -14.08
C ASP A 214 7.20 6.87 -13.22
N ILE A 215 8.27 7.66 -13.11
CA ILE A 215 8.22 8.91 -12.32
C ILE A 215 7.23 9.93 -12.88
N GLN A 216 6.79 9.82 -14.13
CA GLN A 216 5.74 10.66 -14.71
C GLN A 216 4.40 10.49 -13.99
N GLU A 217 4.18 9.38 -13.27
CA GLU A 217 3.04 9.21 -12.37
C GLU A 217 3.00 10.27 -11.24
N ALA A 218 4.13 10.92 -10.95
CA ALA A 218 4.21 12.02 -10.00
C ALA A 218 3.83 13.39 -10.63
N ASP A 219 3.70 13.48 -11.95
CA ASP A 219 3.17 14.65 -12.64
C ASP A 219 1.64 14.69 -12.53
N ASP A 220 1.10 15.79 -12.02
CA ASP A 220 -0.32 15.91 -11.76
C ASP A 220 -1.15 15.94 -13.05
N VAL A 221 -0.63 16.56 -14.13
CA VAL A 221 -1.30 16.64 -15.44
C VAL A 221 -1.30 15.27 -16.12
N HIS A 222 -0.14 14.60 -16.11
CA HIS A 222 -0.02 13.25 -16.65
C HIS A 222 -0.99 12.30 -15.95
N ARG A 223 -0.97 12.26 -14.60
CA ARG A 223 -1.81 11.38 -13.79
C ARG A 223 -3.31 11.65 -14.01
N GLU A 224 -3.72 12.93 -14.07
CA GLU A 224 -5.12 13.28 -14.32
C GLU A 224 -5.57 12.91 -15.75
N THR A 225 -4.67 13.03 -16.73
CA THR A 225 -4.91 12.60 -18.12
C THR A 225 -5.14 11.09 -18.16
N VAL A 226 -4.27 10.30 -17.53
CA VAL A 226 -4.40 8.83 -17.46
C VAL A 226 -5.69 8.46 -16.70
N ARG A 227 -5.96 9.07 -15.56
CA ARG A 227 -7.19 8.86 -14.78
C ARG A 227 -8.45 9.06 -15.63
N SER A 228 -8.48 10.15 -16.40
CA SER A 228 -9.62 10.48 -17.27
C SER A 228 -9.76 9.48 -18.41
N GLN A 229 -8.67 9.10 -19.06
CA GLN A 229 -8.66 8.11 -20.15
C GLN A 229 -9.11 6.73 -19.69
N MET A 230 -8.73 6.32 -18.48
CA MET A 230 -9.07 5.04 -17.89
C MET A 230 -10.43 5.05 -17.17
N HIS A 231 -11.10 6.20 -17.10
CA HIS A 231 -12.38 6.40 -16.40
C HIS A 231 -12.31 6.00 -14.91
N GLU A 232 -11.16 6.19 -14.30
CA GLU A 232 -10.94 5.89 -12.89
C GLU A 232 -11.56 6.97 -11.98
N PRO A 233 -12.29 6.62 -10.92
CA PRO A 233 -12.83 7.59 -9.98
C PRO A 233 -11.75 8.23 -9.11
N TYR A 234 -10.62 7.54 -8.93
CA TYR A 234 -9.54 7.93 -8.03
C TYR A 234 -8.21 7.39 -8.54
N ARG A 235 -7.17 8.23 -8.60
CA ARG A 235 -5.79 7.83 -8.96
C ARG A 235 -4.81 8.72 -8.24
N THR A 236 -4.02 8.18 -7.33
CA THR A 236 -2.99 8.92 -6.61
C THR A 236 -1.67 8.16 -6.61
N LEU A 237 -0.56 8.90 -6.54
CA LEU A 237 0.77 8.30 -6.49
C LEU A 237 0.96 7.35 -5.29
N ILE A 238 0.45 7.73 -4.10
CA ILE A 238 0.53 6.86 -2.93
C ILE A 238 -0.39 5.64 -3.04
N GLY A 239 -1.51 5.78 -3.75
CA GLY A 239 -2.41 4.67 -4.06
C GLY A 239 -1.71 3.63 -4.92
N HIS A 240 -1.04 4.08 -5.99
CA HIS A 240 -0.26 3.22 -6.86
C HIS A 240 0.83 2.46 -6.09
N LEU A 241 1.63 3.18 -5.32
CA LEU A 241 2.65 2.54 -4.47
C LEU A 241 2.06 1.54 -3.47
N ARG A 242 0.84 1.78 -2.96
CA ARG A 242 0.13 0.84 -2.07
C ARG A 242 -0.36 -0.40 -2.80
N HIS A 243 -0.74 -0.26 -4.05
CA HIS A 243 -1.14 -1.36 -4.91
C HIS A 243 0.08 -2.26 -5.22
N GLU A 244 1.13 -1.70 -5.75
CA GLU A 244 2.35 -2.45 -6.13
C GLU A 244 2.99 -3.16 -4.92
N ILE A 245 3.03 -2.52 -3.77
CA ILE A 245 3.50 -3.17 -2.55
C ILE A 245 2.54 -4.28 -2.08
N GLY A 246 1.26 -4.22 -2.46
CA GLY A 246 0.27 -5.27 -2.23
C GLY A 246 0.67 -6.57 -2.92
N HIS A 247 1.10 -6.51 -4.17
CA HIS A 247 1.64 -7.65 -4.91
C HIS A 247 2.87 -8.27 -4.24
N TYR A 248 3.81 -7.44 -3.77
CA TYR A 248 4.95 -7.90 -2.99
C TYR A 248 4.54 -8.65 -1.73
N TYR A 249 3.58 -8.12 -0.95
CA TYR A 249 3.12 -8.78 0.27
C TYR A 249 2.30 -10.04 -0.01
N TRP A 250 1.60 -10.14 -1.14
CA TRP A 250 1.00 -11.39 -1.54
C TRP A 250 2.05 -12.48 -1.72
N GLN A 251 3.12 -12.19 -2.47
CA GLN A 251 4.21 -13.14 -2.66
C GLN A 251 4.91 -13.52 -1.35
N ARG A 252 5.10 -12.55 -0.47
CA ARG A 252 5.86 -12.74 0.76
C ARG A 252 5.06 -13.39 1.90
N LEU A 253 3.77 -13.11 2.02
CA LEU A 253 2.95 -13.48 3.17
C LEU A 253 1.90 -14.54 2.85
N VAL A 254 1.52 -14.71 1.59
CA VAL A 254 0.43 -15.62 1.17
C VAL A 254 0.97 -16.79 0.36
N ARG A 255 1.74 -16.52 -0.68
CA ARG A 255 2.24 -17.54 -1.59
C ARG A 255 3.05 -18.60 -0.87
N GLY A 256 2.68 -19.88 -1.03
CA GLY A 256 3.39 -21.00 -0.40
C GLY A 256 3.22 -21.10 1.11
N THR A 257 2.24 -20.41 1.71
CA THR A 257 1.92 -20.45 3.13
C THR A 257 0.52 -21.03 3.39
N ASP A 258 0.17 -21.23 4.66
CA ASP A 258 -1.19 -21.67 5.06
C ASP A 258 -2.29 -20.67 4.66
N TRP A 259 -1.94 -19.44 4.27
CA TRP A 259 -2.88 -18.44 3.79
C TRP A 259 -3.29 -18.63 2.33
N GLU A 260 -2.58 -19.42 1.53
CA GLU A 260 -2.81 -19.52 0.09
C GLU A 260 -4.20 -20.10 -0.24
N ALA A 261 -4.57 -21.21 0.37
CA ALA A 261 -5.88 -21.82 0.14
C ALA A 261 -7.05 -20.95 0.67
N PRO A 262 -7.01 -20.36 1.87
CA PRO A 262 -8.02 -19.38 2.30
C PRO A 262 -8.08 -18.13 1.41
N CYS A 263 -6.95 -17.64 0.88
CA CYS A 263 -6.91 -16.52 -0.05
C CYS A 263 -7.70 -16.84 -1.33
N ARG A 264 -7.44 -18.00 -1.95
CA ARG A 264 -8.18 -18.46 -3.13
C ARG A 264 -9.68 -18.61 -2.88
N ALA A 265 -10.07 -19.04 -1.69
CA ALA A 265 -11.49 -19.16 -1.33
C ALA A 265 -12.22 -17.82 -1.29
N ILE A 266 -11.50 -16.71 -1.00
CA ILE A 266 -12.08 -15.38 -0.83
C ILE A 266 -11.92 -14.51 -2.09
N PHE A 267 -10.72 -14.54 -2.72
CA PHE A 267 -10.39 -13.69 -3.86
C PHE A 267 -10.60 -14.38 -5.22
N GLY A 268 -10.57 -15.69 -5.26
CA GLY A 268 -10.63 -16.48 -6.50
C GLY A 268 -9.28 -17.16 -6.80
N ASP A 269 -9.24 -17.87 -7.93
CA ASP A 269 -8.06 -18.65 -8.33
C ASP A 269 -6.99 -17.76 -8.99
N ASP A 270 -5.93 -17.46 -8.27
CA ASP A 270 -4.79 -16.67 -8.71
C ASP A 270 -3.94 -17.33 -9.82
N ARG A 271 -4.22 -18.59 -10.16
CA ARG A 271 -3.51 -19.36 -11.22
C ARG A 271 -4.12 -19.19 -12.60
N LEU A 272 -5.21 -18.42 -12.72
CA LEU A 272 -5.77 -18.03 -14.02
C LEU A 272 -4.71 -17.31 -14.85
N ASP A 273 -4.82 -17.40 -16.19
CA ASP A 273 -3.91 -16.67 -17.08
C ASP A 273 -4.07 -15.16 -16.88
N TYR A 274 -3.07 -14.57 -16.24
CA TYR A 274 -3.04 -13.16 -15.90
C TYR A 274 -3.11 -12.25 -17.13
N GLY A 275 -2.31 -12.59 -18.18
CA GLY A 275 -2.26 -11.79 -19.40
C GLY A 275 -3.61 -11.78 -20.14
N GLN A 276 -4.23 -12.95 -20.26
CA GLN A 276 -5.56 -13.07 -20.88
C GLN A 276 -6.63 -12.34 -20.06
N ALA A 277 -6.62 -12.49 -18.75
CA ALA A 277 -7.59 -11.83 -17.87
C ALA A 277 -7.54 -10.30 -17.97
N LEU A 278 -6.32 -9.72 -18.02
CA LEU A 278 -6.15 -8.29 -18.25
C LEU A 278 -6.64 -7.85 -19.64
N GLN A 279 -6.32 -8.61 -20.69
CA GLN A 279 -6.82 -8.31 -22.04
C GLN A 279 -8.34 -8.31 -22.09
N ASP A 280 -8.97 -9.29 -21.45
CA ASP A 280 -10.44 -9.40 -21.37
C ASP A 280 -11.03 -8.22 -20.60
N TYR A 281 -10.40 -7.80 -19.50
CA TYR A 281 -10.82 -6.63 -18.74
C TYR A 281 -10.72 -5.34 -19.57
N TYR A 282 -9.62 -5.11 -20.28
CA TYR A 282 -9.48 -3.90 -21.11
C TYR A 282 -10.41 -3.89 -22.32
N ALA A 283 -10.76 -5.05 -22.86
CA ALA A 283 -11.69 -5.16 -23.98
C ALA A 283 -13.15 -4.96 -23.56
N ASN A 284 -13.55 -5.46 -22.37
CA ASN A 284 -14.95 -5.57 -21.97
C ASN A 284 -15.32 -4.66 -20.79
N GLY A 285 -14.34 -4.13 -20.05
CA GLY A 285 -14.55 -3.40 -18.80
C GLY A 285 -14.95 -4.30 -17.63
N ALA A 286 -15.18 -3.69 -16.47
CA ALA A 286 -15.68 -4.39 -15.30
C ALA A 286 -17.14 -4.83 -15.47
N PRO A 287 -17.56 -5.97 -14.89
CA PRO A 287 -18.95 -6.36 -14.82
C PRO A 287 -19.82 -5.28 -14.18
N PHE A 288 -21.03 -5.07 -14.66
CA PHE A 288 -21.95 -4.01 -14.18
C PHE A 288 -22.18 -4.07 -12.66
N ASP A 289 -22.19 -5.26 -12.08
CA ASP A 289 -22.44 -5.51 -10.66
C ASP A 289 -21.16 -5.62 -9.79
N TRP A 290 -20.01 -5.17 -10.30
CA TRP A 290 -18.72 -5.29 -9.62
C TRP A 290 -18.74 -4.75 -8.19
N LYS A 291 -19.47 -3.66 -7.93
CA LYS A 291 -19.60 -3.02 -6.62
C LYS A 291 -20.15 -3.95 -5.53
N ASN A 292 -20.87 -5.00 -5.93
CA ASN A 292 -21.43 -5.95 -4.98
C ASN A 292 -20.37 -6.93 -4.42
N ARG A 293 -19.21 -7.05 -5.07
CA ARG A 293 -18.20 -8.08 -4.74
C ARG A 293 -16.79 -7.56 -4.61
N HIS A 294 -16.47 -6.42 -5.21
CA HIS A 294 -15.12 -5.89 -5.28
C HIS A 294 -15.06 -4.46 -4.71
N VAL A 295 -13.87 -4.06 -4.27
CA VAL A 295 -13.63 -2.72 -3.72
C VAL A 295 -13.48 -1.68 -4.83
N SER A 296 -13.04 -2.10 -6.02
CA SER A 296 -12.88 -1.26 -7.22
C SER A 296 -13.28 -2.01 -8.48
N ALA A 297 -13.43 -1.31 -9.59
CA ALA A 297 -13.69 -1.91 -10.89
C ALA A 297 -12.50 -2.76 -11.35
N TYR A 298 -11.28 -2.25 -11.16
CA TYR A 298 -10.05 -2.93 -11.56
C TYR A 298 -9.81 -4.23 -10.78
N ALA A 299 -10.27 -4.34 -9.56
CA ALA A 299 -10.23 -5.57 -8.77
C ALA A 299 -10.94 -6.75 -9.46
N THR A 300 -11.75 -6.50 -10.50
CA THR A 300 -12.39 -7.57 -11.28
C THR A 300 -11.50 -8.18 -12.36
N ALA A 301 -10.37 -7.54 -12.67
CA ALA A 301 -9.50 -7.96 -13.76
C ALA A 301 -8.87 -9.33 -13.50
N HIS A 302 -8.39 -9.57 -12.28
CA HIS A 302 -7.77 -10.84 -11.87
C HIS A 302 -7.80 -10.98 -10.34
N PRO A 303 -7.86 -12.18 -9.74
CA PRO A 303 -7.76 -12.37 -8.29
C PRO A 303 -6.51 -11.76 -7.64
N TYR A 304 -5.40 -11.70 -8.36
CA TYR A 304 -4.16 -11.07 -7.92
C TYR A 304 -4.29 -9.54 -7.84
N GLU A 305 -5.04 -8.93 -8.77
CA GLU A 305 -5.40 -7.50 -8.74
C GLU A 305 -6.41 -7.20 -7.63
N ASP A 306 -7.38 -8.08 -7.42
CA ASP A 306 -8.34 -7.95 -6.32
C ASP A 306 -7.66 -7.94 -4.94
N TRP A 307 -6.63 -8.75 -4.77
CA TRP A 307 -5.79 -8.69 -3.58
C TRP A 307 -5.07 -7.34 -3.47
N ALA A 308 -4.36 -6.90 -4.52
CA ALA A 308 -3.57 -5.66 -4.50
C ALA A 308 -4.44 -4.41 -4.27
N GLU A 309 -5.59 -4.34 -4.93
CA GLU A 309 -6.59 -3.29 -4.71
C GLU A 309 -7.12 -3.30 -3.27
N THR A 310 -7.53 -4.47 -2.78
CA THR A 310 -8.03 -4.59 -1.40
C THR A 310 -6.93 -4.24 -0.37
N TRP A 311 -5.67 -4.60 -0.64
CA TRP A 311 -4.51 -4.23 0.17
C TRP A 311 -4.30 -2.71 0.20
N ALA A 312 -4.34 -2.05 -0.97
CA ALA A 312 -4.22 -0.61 -1.07
C ALA A 312 -5.32 0.11 -0.29
N HIS A 313 -6.57 -0.32 -0.43
CA HIS A 313 -7.70 0.22 0.32
C HIS A 313 -7.57 -0.01 1.84
N TYR A 314 -7.09 -1.18 2.27
CA TYR A 314 -6.79 -1.43 3.68
C TYR A 314 -5.76 -0.44 4.22
N LEU A 315 -4.67 -0.19 3.50
CA LEU A 315 -3.66 0.79 3.89
C LEU A 315 -4.22 2.22 3.90
N HIS A 316 -5.07 2.60 2.94
CA HIS A 316 -5.74 3.91 2.94
C HIS A 316 -6.57 4.11 4.20
N MET A 317 -7.40 3.13 4.56
CA MET A 317 -8.25 3.19 5.75
C MET A 317 -7.44 3.38 7.02
N ILE A 318 -6.40 2.57 7.22
CA ILE A 318 -5.57 2.63 8.43
C ILE A 318 -4.83 3.97 8.52
N ASP A 319 -4.18 4.44 7.44
CA ASP A 319 -3.39 5.67 7.46
C ASP A 319 -4.25 6.93 7.65
N ALA A 320 -5.41 6.98 7.00
CA ALA A 320 -6.33 8.09 7.16
C ALA A 320 -6.94 8.15 8.57
N LEU A 321 -7.33 7.00 9.14
CA LEU A 321 -7.81 6.93 10.52
C LEU A 321 -6.71 7.29 11.52
N ASP A 322 -5.48 6.84 11.32
CA ASP A 322 -4.33 7.22 12.15
C ASP A 322 -4.02 8.73 12.05
N THR A 323 -4.19 9.29 10.85
CA THR A 323 -4.07 10.74 10.64
C THR A 323 -5.18 11.48 11.38
N ALA A 324 -6.43 11.07 11.21
CA ALA A 324 -7.58 11.67 11.92
C ALA A 324 -7.36 11.65 13.44
N ARG A 325 -6.95 10.51 13.99
CA ARG A 325 -6.59 10.39 15.43
C ARG A 325 -5.45 11.31 15.83
N SER A 326 -4.42 11.43 15.01
CA SER A 326 -3.27 12.30 15.30
C SER A 326 -3.66 13.77 15.42
N PHE A 327 -4.70 14.18 14.71
CA PHE A 327 -5.26 15.54 14.75
C PHE A 327 -6.44 15.68 15.72
N GLY A 328 -6.91 14.61 16.34
CA GLY A 328 -8.09 14.61 17.19
C GLY A 328 -9.39 14.85 16.41
N LEU A 329 -9.41 14.50 15.11
CA LEU A 329 -10.62 14.55 14.31
C LEU A 329 -11.53 13.41 14.73
N VAL A 330 -12.72 13.76 15.19
CA VAL A 330 -13.77 12.83 15.62
C VAL A 330 -14.98 13.11 14.76
N ALA A 331 -15.38 12.16 13.94
CA ALA A 331 -16.69 12.20 13.32
C ALA A 331 -17.69 11.68 14.36
N HIS A 332 -18.45 12.58 14.96
CA HIS A 332 -19.55 12.21 15.86
C HIS A 332 -20.82 12.85 15.31
N HIS A 333 -21.76 12.02 14.89
CA HIS A 333 -23.03 12.46 14.35
C HIS A 333 -24.16 11.89 15.22
N ASP A 334 -24.80 12.73 16.00
CA ASP A 334 -25.99 12.34 16.76
C ASP A 334 -27.23 12.19 15.85
N GLU A 335 -27.25 12.89 14.73
CA GLU A 335 -28.39 12.97 13.81
C GLU A 335 -28.26 12.07 12.58
N ILE A 336 -27.03 11.69 12.16
CA ILE A 336 -26.79 10.82 11.01
C ILE A 336 -26.48 9.42 11.49
N GLN A 337 -27.37 8.48 11.18
CA GLN A 337 -27.19 7.07 11.53
C GLN A 337 -26.70 6.29 10.31
N TYR A 338 -25.50 5.73 10.41
CA TYR A 338 -24.97 4.75 9.45
C TYR A 338 -25.36 3.35 9.88
N GLU A 339 -25.71 2.48 8.91
CA GLU A 339 -25.82 1.05 9.17
C GLU A 339 -24.42 0.47 9.36
N ALA A 340 -24.08 0.13 10.59
CA ALA A 340 -22.77 -0.40 10.93
C ALA A 340 -22.61 -1.84 10.46
N PHE A 341 -21.43 -2.19 9.96
CA PHE A 341 -21.04 -3.57 9.77
C PHE A 341 -20.90 -4.26 11.14
N THR A 342 -21.48 -5.45 11.21
CA THR A 342 -21.54 -6.27 12.44
C THR A 342 -20.79 -7.59 12.25
N PRO A 343 -20.53 -8.37 13.31
CA PRO A 343 -19.80 -9.64 13.21
C PRO A 343 -20.35 -10.64 12.18
N GLN A 344 -21.62 -10.57 11.87
CA GLN A 344 -22.27 -11.41 10.85
C GLN A 344 -21.69 -11.23 9.44
N VAL A 345 -21.06 -10.07 9.18
CA VAL A 345 -20.39 -9.80 7.89
C VAL A 345 -19.10 -10.61 7.75
N LEU A 346 -18.44 -10.93 8.84
CA LEU A 346 -17.10 -11.52 8.82
C LEU A 346 -17.11 -13.06 8.69
N ASP A 347 -18.29 -13.70 8.67
CA ASP A 347 -18.43 -15.16 8.78
C ASP A 347 -17.64 -15.73 9.99
N ALA A 348 -17.33 -14.88 10.96
CA ALA A 348 -16.77 -15.28 12.23
C ALA A 348 -17.78 -16.17 12.92
N GLY A 349 -17.37 -17.38 13.33
CA GLY A 349 -18.26 -18.36 13.96
C GLY A 349 -19.11 -17.78 15.09
N ALA A 350 -19.65 -18.59 15.98
CA ALA A 350 -20.64 -18.18 16.99
C ALA A 350 -20.20 -17.03 17.93
N ALA A 351 -18.88 -16.76 18.06
CA ALA A 351 -18.35 -15.67 18.87
C ALA A 351 -17.18 -14.95 18.14
N PRO A 352 -17.31 -13.65 17.80
CA PRO A 352 -16.23 -12.87 17.22
C PRO A 352 -15.07 -12.69 18.21
N SER A 353 -13.84 -12.78 17.72
CA SER A 353 -12.66 -12.51 18.54
C SER A 353 -12.53 -11.01 18.85
N PRO A 354 -11.73 -10.61 19.85
CA PRO A 354 -11.42 -9.22 20.10
C PRO A 354 -10.80 -8.51 18.88
N ASP A 355 -10.04 -9.23 18.04
CA ASP A 355 -9.42 -8.70 16.82
C ASP A 355 -10.45 -8.48 15.72
N ASP A 356 -11.45 -9.35 15.58
CA ASP A 356 -12.59 -9.16 14.66
C ASP A 356 -13.37 -7.88 15.03
N LEU A 357 -13.61 -7.67 16.33
CA LEU A 357 -14.30 -6.46 16.80
C LEU A 357 -13.47 -5.19 16.58
N ALA A 358 -12.16 -5.26 16.78
CA ALA A 358 -11.25 -4.17 16.50
C ALA A 358 -11.23 -3.81 15.01
N PHE A 359 -11.23 -4.80 14.13
CA PHE A 359 -11.34 -4.59 12.68
C PHE A 359 -12.68 -3.94 12.29
N LEU A 360 -13.79 -4.41 12.82
CA LEU A 360 -15.11 -3.78 12.57
C LEU A 360 -15.16 -2.33 13.04
N ALA A 361 -14.51 -2.01 14.17
CA ALA A 361 -14.40 -0.63 14.63
C ALA A 361 -13.61 0.23 13.63
N VAL A 362 -12.55 -0.33 12.99
CA VAL A 362 -11.80 0.36 11.92
C VAL A 362 -12.70 0.64 10.73
N VAL A 363 -13.41 -0.37 10.20
CA VAL A 363 -14.27 -0.20 9.00
C VAL A 363 -15.40 0.79 9.27
N ASN A 364 -16.09 0.66 10.40
CA ASN A 364 -17.19 1.55 10.74
C ASN A 364 -16.71 3.00 10.96
N GLY A 365 -15.58 3.18 11.67
CA GLY A 365 -14.98 4.50 11.81
C GLY A 365 -14.49 5.11 10.49
N TRP A 366 -14.07 4.27 9.54
CA TRP A 366 -13.75 4.70 8.18
C TRP A 366 -14.96 5.25 7.44
N ILE A 367 -16.10 4.56 7.50
CA ILE A 367 -17.34 5.00 6.86
C ILE A 367 -17.79 6.35 7.43
N GLU A 368 -17.76 6.52 8.74
CA GLU A 368 -18.12 7.79 9.39
C GLU A 368 -17.16 8.91 8.95
N LEU A 369 -15.84 8.66 8.96
CA LEU A 369 -14.84 9.65 8.57
C LEU A 369 -14.99 10.06 7.10
N THR A 370 -15.13 9.08 6.21
CA THR A 370 -15.23 9.36 4.76
C THR A 370 -16.55 10.03 4.39
N GLY A 371 -17.64 9.71 5.07
CA GLY A 371 -18.90 10.42 4.91
C GLY A 371 -18.74 11.92 5.18
N ALA A 372 -18.11 12.27 6.29
CA ALA A 372 -17.84 13.67 6.64
C ALA A 372 -16.85 14.34 5.67
N LEU A 373 -15.76 13.65 5.31
CA LEU A 373 -14.75 14.20 4.40
C LEU A 373 -15.28 14.40 2.98
N ASN A 374 -16.12 13.49 2.47
CA ASN A 374 -16.75 13.65 1.15
C ASN A 374 -17.63 14.90 1.13
N GLU A 375 -18.41 15.17 2.17
CA GLU A 375 -19.20 16.41 2.24
C GLU A 375 -18.33 17.68 2.37
N VAL A 376 -17.19 17.60 3.07
CA VAL A 376 -16.24 18.71 3.13
C VAL A 376 -15.64 18.98 1.77
N THR A 377 -15.17 17.96 1.02
CA THR A 377 -14.60 18.15 -0.32
C THR A 377 -15.65 18.67 -1.31
N ARG A 378 -16.88 18.11 -1.29
CA ARG A 378 -18.00 18.61 -2.11
C ARG A 378 -18.34 20.06 -1.80
N SER A 379 -18.28 20.49 -0.53
CA SER A 379 -18.54 21.88 -0.14
C SER A 379 -17.51 22.87 -0.69
N MET A 380 -16.33 22.37 -1.06
CA MET A 380 -15.25 23.12 -1.71
C MET A 380 -15.29 23.03 -3.25
N GLY A 381 -16.23 22.27 -3.81
CA GLY A 381 -16.34 22.04 -5.25
C GLY A 381 -15.36 20.97 -5.78
N GLU A 382 -14.79 20.17 -4.87
CA GLU A 382 -13.86 19.10 -5.19
C GLU A 382 -14.57 17.73 -5.28
N PRO A 383 -14.00 16.75 -5.98
CA PRO A 383 -14.49 15.37 -5.99
C PRO A 383 -14.51 14.75 -4.58
N ASP A 384 -15.21 13.63 -4.45
CA ASP A 384 -15.25 12.87 -3.20
C ASP A 384 -13.82 12.50 -2.75
N PHE A 385 -13.55 12.68 -1.47
CA PHE A 385 -12.31 12.22 -0.85
C PHE A 385 -12.12 10.70 -1.01
N TYR A 386 -13.20 9.95 -0.88
CA TYR A 386 -13.22 8.50 -1.07
C TYR A 386 -14.52 8.10 -1.78
N PRO A 387 -14.49 7.90 -3.12
CA PRO A 387 -15.68 7.68 -3.93
C PRO A 387 -16.17 6.21 -3.96
N PHE A 388 -15.73 5.38 -3.05
CA PHE A 388 -16.01 3.94 -3.05
C PHE A 388 -17.01 3.56 -1.96
N VAL A 389 -17.85 2.57 -2.27
CA VAL A 389 -18.82 1.99 -1.34
C VAL A 389 -18.37 0.58 -0.98
N LEU A 390 -18.23 0.31 0.31
CA LEU A 390 -17.83 -1.01 0.78
C LEU A 390 -19.03 -1.97 0.84
N SER A 391 -18.99 -3.02 0.03
CA SER A 391 -19.93 -4.13 0.08
C SER A 391 -19.52 -5.13 1.18
N ARG A 392 -20.46 -6.01 1.59
CA ARG A 392 -20.14 -7.09 2.54
C ARG A 392 -18.99 -8.00 2.07
N PRO A 393 -18.93 -8.47 0.80
CA PRO A 393 -17.78 -9.22 0.30
C PRO A 393 -16.47 -8.43 0.33
N ALA A 394 -16.47 -7.14 0.01
CA ALA A 394 -15.28 -6.29 0.10
C ALA A 394 -14.78 -6.19 1.57
N VAL A 395 -15.69 -6.05 2.53
CA VAL A 395 -15.33 -6.03 3.97
C VAL A 395 -14.72 -7.37 4.42
N ARG A 396 -15.18 -8.52 3.89
CA ARG A 396 -14.56 -9.83 4.17
C ARG A 396 -13.14 -9.93 3.62
N LYS A 397 -12.90 -9.40 2.42
CA LYS A 397 -11.57 -9.33 1.81
C LYS A 397 -10.63 -8.44 2.63
N LEU A 398 -11.09 -7.25 3.04
CA LEU A 398 -10.36 -6.36 3.94
C LEU A 398 -10.04 -7.02 5.29
N HIS A 399 -10.97 -7.78 5.86
CA HIS A 399 -10.76 -8.55 7.09
C HIS A 399 -9.72 -9.66 6.92
N PHE A 400 -9.73 -10.34 5.78
CA PHE A 400 -8.71 -11.33 5.47
C PHE A 400 -7.31 -10.70 5.45
N ILE A 401 -7.14 -9.57 4.77
CA ILE A 401 -5.89 -8.81 4.76
C ILE A 401 -5.49 -8.39 6.17
N HIS A 402 -6.44 -7.91 6.98
CA HIS A 402 -6.19 -7.56 8.37
C HIS A 402 -5.59 -8.72 9.17
N LYS A 403 -6.11 -9.93 9.03
CA LYS A 403 -5.59 -11.13 9.69
C LYS A 403 -4.17 -11.48 9.23
N VAL A 404 -3.89 -11.41 7.94
CA VAL A 404 -2.55 -11.63 7.38
C VAL A 404 -1.55 -10.62 7.95
N VAL A 405 -1.89 -9.33 7.96
CA VAL A 405 -1.06 -8.25 8.54
C VAL A 405 -0.80 -8.47 10.03
N LYS A 406 -1.82 -8.85 10.79
CA LYS A 406 -1.68 -9.12 12.24
C LYS A 406 -0.79 -10.32 12.54
N GLN A 407 -0.90 -11.38 11.77
CA GLN A 407 -0.03 -12.55 11.92
C GLN A 407 1.42 -12.21 11.59
N ALA A 408 1.68 -11.47 10.49
CA ALA A 408 3.01 -11.02 10.12
C ALA A 408 3.65 -10.16 11.23
N ALA A 409 2.89 -9.22 11.80
CA ALA A 409 3.32 -8.39 12.93
C ALA A 409 3.63 -9.22 14.20
N GLY A 410 2.84 -10.26 14.48
CA GLY A 410 3.04 -11.18 15.60
C GLY A 410 4.27 -12.08 15.43
N GLY A 411 4.59 -12.51 14.23
CA GLY A 411 5.78 -13.29 13.89
C GLY A 411 7.08 -12.52 14.15
N LEU A 412 7.13 -11.25 13.74
CA LEU A 412 8.29 -10.39 14.02
C LEU A 412 8.50 -10.11 15.52
N ALA A 413 7.39 -9.99 16.28
CA ALA A 413 7.47 -9.76 17.74
C ALA A 413 8.04 -10.95 18.51
N ARG A 414 8.00 -12.18 17.97
CA ARG A 414 8.54 -13.41 18.60
C ARG A 414 9.97 -13.73 18.19
N GLY A 415 10.67 -12.86 17.45
CA GLY A 415 12.08 -13.06 17.10
C GLY A 415 12.38 -14.14 16.07
N GLY A 416 11.37 -14.60 15.33
CA GLY A 416 11.53 -15.60 14.27
C GLY A 416 11.41 -14.97 12.89
N SER A 417 12.46 -15.05 12.09
CA SER A 417 12.28 -15.01 10.64
C SER A 417 11.24 -16.09 10.28
N PRO A 418 10.35 -15.87 9.31
CA PRO A 418 9.48 -16.94 8.84
C PRO A 418 10.37 -18.04 8.25
N THR A 419 10.59 -19.09 9.01
CA THR A 419 11.23 -20.30 8.53
C THR A 419 10.27 -20.92 7.52
N GLY A 420 10.53 -20.62 6.27
CA GLY A 420 9.91 -21.32 5.16
C GLY A 420 10.36 -22.76 5.13
N ALA A 421 9.45 -23.60 4.72
CA ALA A 421 9.62 -24.93 4.19
C ALA A 421 10.11 -26.00 5.17
N GLY A 422 9.19 -26.84 5.60
CA GLY A 422 9.45 -28.21 6.03
C GLY A 422 10.17 -28.95 4.92
N GLY A 423 11.49 -29.12 5.06
CA GLY A 423 12.26 -30.03 4.28
C GLY A 423 11.79 -31.46 4.56
N VAL A 424 11.29 -32.12 3.54
CA VAL A 424 11.08 -33.57 3.55
C VAL A 424 12.43 -34.22 3.76
N ALA A 425 12.62 -34.85 4.92
CA ALA A 425 13.75 -35.72 5.19
C ALA A 425 13.63 -36.95 4.27
N LEU A 426 14.47 -37.02 3.28
CA LEU A 426 14.74 -38.26 2.55
C LEU A 426 15.76 -39.06 3.35
N GLY A 427 15.35 -40.23 3.76
CA GLY A 427 16.12 -41.16 4.53
C GLY A 427 17.39 -41.65 3.83
N ASP A 428 18.41 -41.82 4.63
CA ASP A 428 19.66 -42.52 4.31
C ASP A 428 19.40 -43.92 3.78
N GLY A 429 19.95 -44.17 2.61
CA GLY A 429 20.07 -45.50 2.03
C GLY A 429 21.48 -45.67 1.40
N SER A 430 22.39 -46.13 2.24
CA SER A 430 23.74 -46.55 1.78
C SER A 430 23.70 -47.65 0.75
N SER A 431 24.41 -47.54 -0.36
CA SER A 431 25.16 -48.67 -0.95
C SER A 431 26.22 -48.20 -1.94
N THR A 432 27.40 -48.66 -1.68
CA THR A 432 28.67 -48.77 -2.40
C THR A 432 28.58 -49.18 -3.86
N GLY A 433 29.47 -48.62 -4.72
CA GLY A 433 29.75 -49.20 -6.02
C GLY A 433 30.65 -48.33 -6.90
N ALA A 434 31.86 -48.77 -7.07
CA ALA A 434 32.99 -48.19 -7.80
C ALA A 434 32.90 -48.27 -9.34
N GLY A 435 33.74 -47.45 -10.01
CA GLY A 435 34.23 -47.65 -11.40
C GLY A 435 33.85 -46.47 -12.31
N GLY A 436 34.67 -45.60 -12.80
CA GLY A 436 35.86 -45.76 -13.59
C GLY A 436 35.57 -45.44 -15.05
N GLY A 437 36.24 -44.46 -15.66
CA GLY A 437 36.31 -44.40 -17.11
C GLY A 437 36.25 -42.97 -17.72
N ALA A 438 37.40 -42.52 -18.14
CA ALA A 438 37.73 -41.25 -18.78
C ALA A 438 37.52 -41.24 -20.31
N ILE A 439 37.94 -40.07 -20.92
CA ILE A 439 38.18 -39.76 -22.35
C ILE A 439 36.91 -39.36 -23.13
N GLY A 440 36.86 -38.23 -23.93
CA GLY A 440 37.82 -37.38 -24.55
C GLY A 440 37.29 -36.92 -25.90
N GLY A 441 37.61 -35.72 -26.36
CA GLY A 441 37.71 -35.28 -27.75
C GLY A 441 36.41 -34.86 -28.42
N ASP A 442 36.33 -33.86 -29.14
CA ASP A 442 37.10 -32.82 -29.82
C ASP A 442 36.31 -32.34 -31.06
N SER A 443 36.43 -31.06 -31.41
CA SER A 443 36.33 -30.40 -32.74
C SER A 443 35.02 -30.48 -33.56
N GLY A 444 34.40 -29.41 -34.01
CA GLY A 444 34.90 -28.51 -35.03
C GLY A 444 33.87 -28.19 -36.09
N GLY A 445 33.79 -26.98 -36.56
CA GLY A 445 33.57 -26.65 -37.97
C GLY A 445 32.22 -25.98 -38.34
N ALA A 446 32.16 -24.70 -38.42
CA ALA A 446 32.22 -23.79 -39.58
C ALA A 446 31.22 -24.02 -40.74
N GLY A 447 30.47 -22.96 -41.08
CA GLY A 447 30.33 -22.58 -42.47
C GLY A 447 28.91 -22.42 -43.04
N GLY A 448 28.57 -21.24 -43.48
CA GLY A 448 28.08 -21.01 -44.80
C GLY A 448 26.70 -20.36 -45.01
N ALA A 449 26.69 -19.15 -45.24
CA ALA A 449 26.03 -18.14 -46.00
C ALA A 449 24.91 -18.45 -47.06
N ALA A 450 24.09 -17.39 -47.24
CA ALA A 450 23.36 -16.92 -48.46
C ALA A 450 21.87 -17.35 -48.53
N GLY A 451 20.88 -16.40 -48.47
CA GLY A 451 20.58 -15.52 -49.57
C GLY A 451 19.10 -15.64 -49.92
N GLY A 452 18.29 -14.57 -49.88
CA GLY A 452 17.02 -14.53 -50.58
C GLY A 452 15.92 -13.66 -49.90
N SER A 453 15.85 -12.41 -50.24
CA SER A 453 14.65 -11.57 -50.16
C SER A 453 13.94 -11.57 -51.54
N PRO A 454 12.75 -10.91 -51.74
CA PRO A 454 11.67 -10.47 -50.89
C PRO A 454 10.28 -10.87 -51.39
N VAL A 455 9.21 -10.78 -50.59
CA VAL A 455 7.88 -10.47 -51.10
C VAL A 455 7.11 -9.63 -50.04
N SER A 456 6.58 -8.53 -50.49
CA SER A 456 5.72 -7.58 -49.84
C SER A 456 4.37 -8.16 -49.43
N GLY A 457 3.98 -7.89 -48.17
CA GLY A 457 2.58 -8.07 -47.70
C GLY A 457 2.35 -7.05 -46.57
N GLY A 458 1.71 -5.94 -46.90
CA GLY A 458 1.32 -4.93 -45.93
C GLY A 458 0.28 -5.45 -44.97
N THR A 459 0.65 -5.54 -43.71
CA THR A 459 -0.28 -5.64 -42.58
C THR A 459 -0.12 -4.37 -41.77
N GLY A 460 -1.19 -3.56 -41.74
CA GLY A 460 -1.26 -2.35 -40.92
C GLY A 460 -1.09 -2.74 -39.44
N THR A 461 0.07 -2.41 -38.92
CA THR A 461 0.33 -2.42 -37.48
C THR A 461 -0.45 -1.27 -36.85
N LEU A 462 -1.47 -1.63 -36.09
CA LEU A 462 -2.06 -0.75 -35.08
C LEU A 462 -0.94 -0.25 -34.17
N PRO A 463 -0.94 1.04 -33.77
CA PRO A 463 0.04 1.54 -32.83
C PRO A 463 -0.02 0.70 -31.52
N PRO A 464 1.12 0.47 -30.86
CA PRO A 464 1.11 -0.22 -29.58
C PRO A 464 0.21 0.55 -28.60
N GLN A 465 -0.85 -0.09 -28.17
CA GLN A 465 -1.68 0.43 -27.10
C GLN A 465 -0.80 0.51 -25.86
N VAL A 466 -0.67 1.71 -25.33
CA VAL A 466 -0.05 1.96 -24.02
C VAL A 466 -0.94 1.27 -23.00
N VAL A 467 -0.53 0.08 -22.59
CA VAL A 467 -1.15 -0.61 -21.47
C VAL A 467 -0.57 0.00 -20.20
N ALA A 468 -1.10 1.18 -19.82
CA ALA A 468 -0.90 1.66 -18.48
C ALA A 468 -1.69 0.74 -17.56
N THR A 469 -1.03 0.11 -16.58
CA THR A 469 -1.73 -0.62 -15.53
C THR A 469 -2.65 0.37 -14.82
N PRO A 470 -3.97 0.21 -14.85
CA PRO A 470 -4.84 1.08 -14.08
C PRO A 470 -4.64 0.76 -12.62
N VAL A 471 -4.35 1.77 -11.85
CA VAL A 471 -4.23 1.62 -10.42
C VAL A 471 -5.19 2.55 -9.78
N ILE A 472 -5.92 1.95 -8.94
CA ILE A 472 -6.63 2.69 -7.96
C ILE A 472 -6.03 2.74 -6.72
N ALA A 473 -6.17 3.58 -6.16
CA ALA A 473 -6.90 3.49 -5.00
C ALA A 473 -7.05 4.76 -4.40
#